data_5593421c4e7916121fc26bad30e262b7
#
_entry.id   5593421c4e7916121fc26bad30e262b7
#
_cell.length_a   1.000
_cell.length_b   1.000
_cell.length_c   1.000
_cell.angle_alpha   90.00
_cell.angle_beta   90.00
_cell.angle_gamma   90.00
#
_symmetry.space_group_name_H-M   'P 1'
#
loop_
_entity.id
_entity.type
_entity.pdbx_description
1 polymer ?
#
loop_
_entity_poly.entity_id
_entity_poly.type
_entity_poly.pdbx_seq_one_letter_code
_entity_poly.pdbx_strand_id
1 'polypeptide(L)'
;MPDQGAETYYIALVGGGDFCREVLGRYALAEGETEFSARISAVADPDPASPGIVLARELGLVTVRDYRELYDPRYNIKALVLLTPEESVLQDILLTKPAGIRLVAYRLSRLFWNAIDAEHQKLRRRNEEIHTILNGIQDFIIVITPDREIMEVNEAFLNQMGYTREEVIGRKCYEVFQKLYSECTSDRIQCPLNEAVQSRKPSQNVLTRIDHGDRQHYIDVKIFPVLEKDGKISKFIEVSRDV
;
A
#
# COMPACT_ATOMS: atom_id res chain seq x y z
N MET A 1 -16.21 30.09 2.64
CA MET A 1 -15.10 30.51 3.50
C MET A 1 -13.82 30.16 2.76
N PRO A 2 -12.85 31.08 2.59
CA PRO A 2 -11.63 30.75 1.86
C PRO A 2 -10.85 29.71 2.65
N ASP A 3 -10.43 28.69 1.96
CA ASP A 3 -9.49 27.64 2.35
C ASP A 3 -8.24 28.30 2.93
N GLN A 4 -8.03 28.18 4.25
CA GLN A 4 -6.79 28.58 4.88
C GLN A 4 -5.77 27.54 4.44
N GLY A 5 -4.97 27.84 3.41
CA GLY A 5 -3.87 27.01 2.95
C GLY A 5 -3.06 26.53 4.14
N ALA A 6 -3.08 25.24 4.41
CA ALA A 6 -2.36 24.61 5.50
C ALA A 6 -0.88 24.94 5.35
N GLU A 7 -0.32 25.73 6.28
CA GLU A 7 1.09 26.08 6.30
C GLU A 7 1.93 24.80 6.35
N THR A 8 2.77 24.57 5.35
CA THR A 8 3.63 23.38 5.31
C THR A 8 4.57 23.35 6.50
N TYR A 9 4.54 22.25 7.26
CA TYR A 9 5.33 22.08 8.48
C TYR A 9 6.66 21.40 8.15
N TYR A 10 7.75 22.18 8.10
CA TYR A 10 9.07 21.66 7.76
C TYR A 10 9.78 21.03 8.96
N ILE A 11 10.28 19.82 8.76
CA ILE A 11 10.96 19.00 9.76
C ILE A 11 12.41 18.79 9.32
N ALA A 12 13.34 18.88 10.26
CA ALA A 12 14.71 18.48 10.05
C ALA A 12 15.07 17.27 10.92
N LEU A 13 15.87 16.38 10.37
CA LEU A 13 16.40 15.20 11.05
C LEU A 13 17.82 15.50 11.57
N VAL A 14 18.13 15.09 12.79
CA VAL A 14 19.45 15.23 13.40
C VAL A 14 20.01 13.83 13.71
N GLY A 15 21.11 13.47 13.04
CA GLY A 15 21.70 12.14 13.01
C GLY A 15 21.43 11.46 11.66
N GLY A 16 22.47 11.28 10.84
CA GLY A 16 22.43 10.75 9.47
C GLY A 16 22.77 9.27 9.34
N GLY A 17 22.78 8.50 10.43
CA GLY A 17 23.10 7.07 10.43
C GLY A 17 22.04 6.18 9.79
N ASP A 18 22.13 4.85 10.02
CA ASP A 18 21.21 3.85 9.46
C ASP A 18 19.74 4.12 9.79
N PHE A 19 19.45 4.59 10.99
CA PHE A 19 18.09 4.93 11.38
C PHE A 19 17.52 6.09 10.55
N CYS A 20 18.32 7.09 10.23
CA CYS A 20 17.93 8.17 9.32
C CYS A 20 17.65 7.63 7.91
N ARG A 21 18.51 6.75 7.40
CA ARG A 21 18.30 6.10 6.10
C ARG A 21 16.98 5.31 6.04
N GLU A 22 16.64 4.57 7.12
CA GLU A 22 15.36 3.84 7.22
C GLU A 22 14.16 4.80 7.19
N VAL A 23 14.22 5.89 7.96
CA VAL A 23 13.15 6.91 8.00
C VAL A 23 12.96 7.56 6.63
N LEU A 24 14.04 7.99 5.98
CA LEU A 24 13.99 8.62 4.67
C LEU A 24 13.52 7.67 3.56
N GLY A 25 13.94 6.41 3.61
CA GLY A 25 13.49 5.40 2.64
C GLY A 25 11.98 5.19 2.66
N ARG A 26 11.37 5.17 3.84
CA ARG A 26 9.90 5.10 3.96
C ARG A 26 9.21 6.40 3.58
N TYR A 27 9.81 7.53 3.96
CA TYR A 27 9.27 8.84 3.60
C TYR A 27 9.16 9.01 2.08
N ALA A 28 10.20 8.62 1.34
CA ALA A 28 10.21 8.69 -0.12
C ALA A 28 9.13 7.80 -0.77
N LEU A 29 8.80 6.65 -0.18
CA LEU A 29 7.74 5.77 -0.66
C LEU A 29 6.33 6.30 -0.38
N ALA A 30 6.17 7.12 0.66
CA ALA A 30 4.88 7.69 1.08
C ALA A 30 4.59 9.07 0.45
N GLU A 31 5.53 9.63 -0.32
CA GLU A 31 5.38 10.96 -0.94
C GLU A 31 4.29 10.91 -2.01
N GLY A 32 3.12 11.44 -1.68
CA GLY A 32 1.92 11.45 -2.54
C GLY A 32 0.65 10.87 -1.90
N GLU A 33 0.75 10.11 -0.80
CA GLU A 33 -0.40 9.46 -0.15
C GLU A 33 -0.87 10.15 1.15
N THR A 34 -0.15 11.17 1.64
CA THR A 34 -0.47 11.78 2.93
C THR A 34 -1.10 13.16 2.79
N GLU A 35 -2.29 13.34 3.38
CA GLU A 35 -2.93 14.64 3.61
C GLU A 35 -2.17 15.52 4.62
N PHE A 36 -1.03 15.04 5.17
CA PHE A 36 -0.25 15.80 6.13
C PHE A 36 0.61 16.87 5.45
N SER A 37 0.44 18.11 5.86
CA SER A 37 1.25 19.25 5.44
C SER A 37 2.67 19.26 6.06
N ALA A 38 3.16 18.16 6.62
CA ALA A 38 4.50 18.05 7.20
C ALA A 38 5.49 17.43 6.21
N ARG A 39 6.64 18.08 6.00
CA ARG A 39 7.68 17.63 5.07
C ARG A 39 9.05 17.58 5.75
N ILE A 40 9.79 16.51 5.50
CA ILE A 40 11.21 16.45 5.82
C ILE A 40 11.95 17.30 4.77
N SER A 41 12.68 18.32 5.23
CA SER A 41 13.37 19.27 4.33
C SER A 41 14.87 19.26 4.49
N ALA A 42 15.39 18.80 5.64
CA ALA A 42 16.81 18.84 5.93
C ALA A 42 17.27 17.67 6.81
N VAL A 43 18.56 17.33 6.68
CA VAL A 43 19.25 16.36 7.54
C VAL A 43 20.58 16.94 8.00
N ALA A 44 20.89 16.82 9.28
CA ALA A 44 22.13 17.24 9.89
C ALA A 44 22.92 16.04 10.41
N ASP A 45 24.19 15.93 10.01
CA ASP A 45 25.16 14.96 10.57
C ASP A 45 26.57 15.45 10.31
N PRO A 46 27.48 15.39 11.31
CA PRO A 46 28.88 15.80 11.14
C PRO A 46 29.64 14.97 10.08
N ASP A 47 29.25 13.70 9.88
CA ASP A 47 29.84 12.85 8.84
C ASP A 47 29.05 12.96 7.53
N PRO A 48 29.63 13.57 6.47
CA PRO A 48 28.99 13.70 5.18
C PRO A 48 28.84 12.37 4.42
N ALA A 49 29.45 11.28 4.88
CA ALA A 49 29.37 9.94 4.30
C ALA A 49 28.35 9.04 5.02
N SER A 50 27.70 9.53 6.08
CA SER A 50 26.65 8.80 6.79
C SER A 50 25.55 8.34 5.84
N PRO A 51 25.01 7.11 6.01
CA PRO A 51 24.03 6.52 5.07
C PRO A 51 22.78 7.37 4.84
N GLY A 52 22.29 8.04 5.89
CA GLY A 52 21.14 8.94 5.79
C GLY A 52 21.47 10.25 5.07
N ILE A 53 22.69 10.78 5.20
CA ILE A 53 23.13 11.98 4.47
C ILE A 53 23.26 11.67 2.97
N VAL A 54 23.78 10.50 2.62
CA VAL A 54 23.86 10.07 1.21
C VAL A 54 22.46 10.02 0.59
N LEU A 55 21.53 9.32 1.23
CA LEU A 55 20.15 9.22 0.75
C LEU A 55 19.43 10.58 0.75
N ALA A 56 19.67 11.44 1.76
CA ALA A 56 19.08 12.78 1.79
C ALA A 56 19.48 13.63 0.57
N ARG A 57 20.72 13.53 0.12
CA ARG A 57 21.20 14.20 -1.08
C ARG A 57 20.53 13.66 -2.36
N GLU A 58 20.37 12.36 -2.46
CA GLU A 58 19.68 11.71 -3.59
C GLU A 58 18.22 12.17 -3.67
N LEU A 59 17.58 12.40 -2.52
CA LEU A 59 16.22 12.93 -2.42
C LEU A 59 16.13 14.47 -2.57
N GLY A 60 17.25 15.17 -2.81
CA GLY A 60 17.27 16.62 -2.96
C GLY A 60 17.05 17.42 -1.68
N LEU A 61 17.19 16.78 -0.50
CA LEU A 61 17.04 17.44 0.80
C LEU A 61 18.30 18.28 1.16
N VAL A 62 18.10 19.30 1.96
CA VAL A 62 19.22 20.08 2.48
C VAL A 62 20.04 19.22 3.43
N THR A 63 21.37 19.20 3.27
CA THR A 63 22.26 18.50 4.18
C THR A 63 23.26 19.46 4.80
N VAL A 64 23.40 19.45 6.14
CA VAL A 64 24.33 20.28 6.88
C VAL A 64 25.17 19.43 7.83
N ARG A 65 26.37 19.94 8.22
CA ARG A 65 27.22 19.23 9.17
C ARG A 65 26.87 19.53 10.62
N ASP A 66 26.47 20.77 10.89
CA ASP A 66 26.05 21.21 12.23
C ASP A 66 24.56 21.54 12.20
N TYR A 67 23.76 20.85 13.02
CA TYR A 67 22.31 21.08 13.12
C TYR A 67 21.96 22.52 13.55
N ARG A 68 22.88 23.26 14.16
CA ARG A 68 22.68 24.68 14.52
C ARG A 68 22.51 25.56 13.27
N GLU A 69 23.05 25.16 12.12
CA GLU A 69 22.82 25.85 10.86
C GLU A 69 21.34 25.88 10.50
N LEU A 70 20.58 24.84 10.91
CA LEU A 70 19.13 24.73 10.66
C LEU A 70 18.29 25.66 11.54
N TYR A 71 18.89 26.37 12.49
CA TYR A 71 18.21 27.40 13.29
C TYR A 71 18.01 28.69 12.51
N ASP A 72 18.70 28.88 11.39
CA ASP A 72 18.52 30.01 10.50
C ASP A 72 17.09 30.02 9.94
N PRO A 73 16.35 31.13 10.08
CA PRO A 73 14.97 31.28 9.59
C PRO A 73 14.77 30.95 8.12
N ARG A 74 15.82 31.04 7.28
CA ARG A 74 15.76 30.70 5.84
C ARG A 74 15.30 29.27 5.59
N TYR A 75 15.57 28.33 6.52
CA TYR A 75 15.17 26.92 6.40
C TYR A 75 13.73 26.67 6.86
N ASN A 76 13.13 27.63 7.55
CA ASN A 76 11.74 27.57 8.08
C ASN A 76 11.45 26.28 8.88
N ILE A 77 12.45 25.74 9.59
CA ILE A 77 12.30 24.50 10.38
C ILE A 77 11.39 24.75 11.57
N LYS A 78 10.36 23.94 11.71
CA LYS A 78 9.39 23.98 12.83
C LYS A 78 9.66 22.88 13.87
N ALA A 79 10.30 21.78 13.48
CA ALA A 79 10.67 20.71 14.39
C ALA A 79 12.01 20.06 14.01
N LEU A 80 12.75 19.66 15.05
CA LEU A 80 13.90 18.77 14.96
C LEU A 80 13.49 17.39 15.46
N VAL A 81 13.82 16.36 14.71
CA VAL A 81 13.66 14.97 15.11
C VAL A 81 15.03 14.36 15.30
N LEU A 82 15.36 14.02 16.54
CA LEU A 82 16.65 13.46 16.90
C LEU A 82 16.67 11.96 16.59
N LEU A 83 17.59 11.55 15.72
CA LEU A 83 17.78 10.16 15.27
C LEU A 83 19.11 9.55 15.74
N THR A 84 19.89 10.29 16.55
CA THR A 84 21.09 9.81 17.25
C THR A 84 20.79 9.59 18.72
N PRO A 85 21.35 8.52 19.35
CA PRO A 85 21.21 8.28 20.80
C PRO A 85 22.12 9.14 21.67
N GLU A 86 22.97 10.00 21.07
CA GLU A 86 23.95 10.79 21.77
C GLU A 86 23.31 11.83 22.71
N GLU A 87 23.44 11.61 24.01
CA GLU A 87 22.86 12.47 25.04
C GLU A 87 23.45 13.88 24.99
N SER A 88 24.75 14.03 24.64
CA SER A 88 25.41 15.33 24.45
C SER A 88 24.70 16.19 23.38
N VAL A 89 24.27 15.60 22.27
CA VAL A 89 23.55 16.28 21.22
C VAL A 89 22.18 16.73 21.71
N LEU A 90 21.46 15.85 22.44
CA LEU A 90 20.17 16.21 23.05
C LEU A 90 20.30 17.40 24.00
N GLN A 91 21.28 17.38 24.92
CA GLN A 91 21.51 18.45 25.89
C GLN A 91 21.87 19.77 25.22
N ASP A 92 22.72 19.73 24.21
CA ASP A 92 23.09 20.92 23.47
C ASP A 92 21.91 21.52 22.70
N ILE A 93 21.09 20.69 22.01
CA ILE A 93 19.89 21.17 21.32
C ILE A 93 18.93 21.82 22.33
N LEU A 94 18.72 21.23 23.50
CA LEU A 94 17.82 21.78 24.51
C LEU A 94 18.28 23.17 25.00
N LEU A 95 19.60 23.42 25.05
CA LEU A 95 20.17 24.68 25.47
C LEU A 95 20.22 25.73 24.35
N THR A 96 20.38 25.32 23.12
CA THR A 96 20.71 26.23 21.99
C THR A 96 19.56 26.49 21.02
N LYS A 97 18.58 25.59 20.94
CA LYS A 97 17.51 25.74 19.98
C LYS A 97 16.63 26.96 20.22
N PRO A 98 16.18 27.65 19.18
CA PRO A 98 15.16 28.68 19.26
C PRO A 98 13.85 28.18 19.86
N ALA A 99 13.17 29.04 20.63
CA ALA A 99 11.90 28.68 21.29
C ALA A 99 10.81 28.23 20.32
N GLY A 100 10.83 28.72 19.08
CA GLY A 100 9.85 28.34 18.02
C GLY A 100 10.06 26.96 17.41
N ILE A 101 11.23 26.32 17.64
CA ILE A 101 11.53 24.98 17.10
C ILE A 101 11.18 23.91 18.14
N ARG A 102 10.32 22.97 17.76
CA ARG A 102 9.96 21.81 18.58
C ARG A 102 11.05 20.74 18.49
N LEU A 103 11.18 19.91 19.52
CA LEU A 103 12.13 18.79 19.53
C LEU A 103 11.40 17.48 19.83
N VAL A 104 11.67 16.48 19.00
CA VAL A 104 11.31 15.09 19.24
C VAL A 104 12.59 14.33 19.57
N ALA A 105 12.71 13.87 20.81
CA ALA A 105 13.91 13.20 21.29
C ALA A 105 14.05 11.78 20.72
N TYR A 106 15.30 11.28 20.61
CA TYR A 106 15.63 9.97 20.02
C TYR A 106 14.79 8.81 20.57
N ARG A 107 14.64 8.71 21.89
CA ARG A 107 13.86 7.61 22.50
C ARG A 107 12.40 7.60 22.02
N LEU A 108 11.82 8.78 21.85
CA LEU A 108 10.45 8.92 21.38
C LEU A 108 10.36 8.59 19.88
N SER A 109 11.32 9.08 19.08
CA SER A 109 11.41 8.76 17.65
C SER A 109 11.53 7.25 17.41
N ARG A 110 12.39 6.56 18.18
CA ARG A 110 12.56 5.11 18.12
C ARG A 110 11.31 4.34 18.56
N LEU A 111 10.64 4.82 19.63
CA LEU A 111 9.41 4.19 20.12
C LEU A 111 8.31 4.21 19.05
N PHE A 112 8.05 5.37 18.47
CA PHE A 112 7.05 5.50 17.40
C PHE A 112 7.43 4.71 16.16
N TRP A 113 8.71 4.75 15.75
CA TRP A 113 9.19 3.98 14.62
C TRP A 113 8.98 2.48 14.83
N ASN A 114 9.39 1.96 15.97
CA ASN A 114 9.23 0.53 16.28
C ASN A 114 7.75 0.11 16.33
N ALA A 115 6.88 0.98 16.84
CA ALA A 115 5.44 0.70 16.86
C ALA A 115 4.84 0.64 15.44
N ILE A 116 5.20 1.59 14.58
CA ILE A 116 4.78 1.62 13.18
C ILE A 116 5.35 0.41 12.44
N ASP A 117 6.62 0.09 12.64
CA ASP A 117 7.28 -1.04 11.99
C ASP A 117 6.63 -2.38 12.38
N ALA A 118 6.35 -2.56 13.66
CA ALA A 118 5.66 -3.76 14.16
C ALA A 118 4.27 -3.94 13.53
N GLU A 119 3.50 -2.86 13.36
CA GLU A 119 2.17 -2.95 12.73
C GLU A 119 2.28 -3.26 11.23
N HIS A 120 3.23 -2.65 10.52
CA HIS A 120 3.51 -2.97 9.12
C HIS A 120 3.94 -4.44 8.92
N GLN A 121 4.82 -4.96 9.79
CA GLN A 121 5.24 -6.37 9.74
C GLN A 121 4.06 -7.31 10.00
N LYS A 122 3.19 -6.98 10.95
CA LYS A 122 1.99 -7.75 11.25
C LYS A 122 1.01 -7.80 10.06
N LEU A 123 0.81 -6.64 9.38
CA LEU A 123 -0.02 -6.58 8.19
C LEU A 123 0.57 -7.42 7.04
N ARG A 124 1.88 -7.29 6.78
CA ARG A 124 2.58 -8.11 5.77
C ARG A 124 2.42 -9.60 6.05
N ARG A 125 2.70 -10.02 7.30
CA ARG A 125 2.58 -11.42 7.70
C ARG A 125 1.16 -11.96 7.51
N ARG A 126 0.13 -11.17 7.85
CA ARG A 126 -1.27 -11.56 7.61
C ARG A 126 -1.59 -11.69 6.12
N ASN A 127 -1.10 -10.77 5.30
CA ASN A 127 -1.29 -10.86 3.86
C ASN A 127 -0.60 -12.10 3.27
N GLU A 128 0.63 -12.38 3.66
CA GLU A 128 1.37 -13.58 3.25
C GLU A 128 0.65 -14.87 3.67
N GLU A 129 0.09 -14.90 4.88
CA GLU A 129 -0.70 -16.02 5.37
C GLU A 129 -1.97 -16.23 4.54
N ILE A 130 -2.71 -15.16 4.23
CA ILE A 130 -3.89 -15.20 3.36
C ILE A 130 -3.50 -15.72 1.96
N HIS A 131 -2.45 -15.19 1.34
CA HIS A 131 -1.98 -15.67 0.05
C HIS A 131 -1.57 -17.14 0.09
N THR A 132 -0.90 -17.58 1.15
CA THR A 132 -0.51 -18.99 1.32
C THR A 132 -1.74 -19.89 1.40
N ILE A 133 -2.77 -19.50 2.15
CA ILE A 133 -4.03 -20.25 2.25
C ILE A 133 -4.73 -20.30 0.89
N LEU A 134 -4.87 -19.16 0.21
CA LEU A 134 -5.54 -19.09 -1.09
C LEU A 134 -4.82 -19.95 -2.15
N ASN A 135 -3.51 -19.93 -2.15
CA ASN A 135 -2.69 -20.72 -3.10
C ASN A 135 -2.60 -22.20 -2.74
N GLY A 136 -2.90 -22.58 -1.50
CA GLY A 136 -3.04 -23.98 -1.09
C GLY A 136 -4.36 -24.65 -1.52
N ILE A 137 -5.34 -23.87 -1.97
CA ILE A 137 -6.65 -24.36 -2.45
C ILE A 137 -6.54 -24.67 -3.94
N GLN A 138 -6.95 -25.87 -4.35
CA GLN A 138 -6.93 -26.31 -5.74
C GLN A 138 -8.10 -25.75 -6.58
N ASP A 139 -9.18 -25.33 -5.91
CA ASP A 139 -10.26 -24.62 -6.57
C ASP A 139 -9.80 -23.23 -7.01
N PHE A 140 -10.35 -22.73 -8.12
CA PHE A 140 -10.07 -21.36 -8.56
C PHE A 140 -10.73 -20.37 -7.61
N ILE A 141 -9.97 -19.40 -7.15
CA ILE A 141 -10.47 -18.28 -6.34
C ILE A 141 -10.22 -17.01 -7.12
N ILE A 142 -11.29 -16.27 -7.37
CA ILE A 142 -11.28 -15.06 -8.17
C ILE A 142 -12.07 -13.99 -7.42
N VAL A 143 -11.51 -12.81 -7.28
CA VAL A 143 -12.19 -11.65 -6.70
C VAL A 143 -12.55 -10.68 -7.82
N ILE A 144 -13.84 -10.31 -7.89
CA ILE A 144 -14.40 -9.50 -8.98
C ILE A 144 -15.09 -8.27 -8.38
N THR A 145 -14.87 -7.08 -8.96
CA THR A 145 -15.58 -5.84 -8.59
C THR A 145 -17.05 -5.89 -9.03
N PRO A 146 -17.92 -5.00 -8.51
CA PRO A 146 -19.26 -4.81 -9.05
C PRO A 146 -19.28 -4.46 -10.54
N ASP A 147 -18.22 -3.81 -11.03
CA ASP A 147 -18.04 -3.45 -12.43
C ASP A 147 -17.44 -4.58 -13.28
N ARG A 148 -17.38 -5.80 -12.72
CA ARG A 148 -16.91 -7.03 -13.38
C ARG A 148 -15.40 -7.06 -13.66
N GLU A 149 -14.61 -6.23 -13.05
CA GLU A 149 -13.15 -6.26 -13.14
C GLU A 149 -12.57 -7.30 -12.20
N ILE A 150 -11.59 -8.06 -12.67
CA ILE A 150 -10.86 -9.03 -11.86
C ILE A 150 -9.86 -8.28 -11.01
N MET A 151 -10.03 -8.34 -9.68
CA MET A 151 -9.14 -7.73 -8.70
C MET A 151 -8.02 -8.67 -8.26
N GLU A 152 -8.33 -9.97 -8.12
CA GLU A 152 -7.40 -10.96 -7.58
C GLU A 152 -7.75 -12.35 -8.10
N VAL A 153 -6.72 -13.19 -8.27
CA VAL A 153 -6.85 -14.60 -8.63
C VAL A 153 -5.80 -15.42 -7.88
N ASN A 154 -6.09 -16.69 -7.57
CA ASN A 154 -5.10 -17.58 -6.98
C ASN A 154 -4.26 -18.31 -8.04
N GLU A 155 -3.15 -18.90 -7.60
CA GLU A 155 -2.23 -19.63 -8.48
C GLU A 155 -2.87 -20.84 -9.18
N ALA A 156 -3.85 -21.49 -8.54
CA ALA A 156 -4.56 -22.60 -9.16
C ALA A 156 -5.26 -22.17 -10.46
N PHE A 157 -5.91 -21.00 -10.47
CA PHE A 157 -6.50 -20.41 -11.67
C PHE A 157 -5.43 -20.10 -12.74
N LEU A 158 -4.38 -19.39 -12.37
CA LEU A 158 -3.33 -18.99 -13.32
C LEU A 158 -2.70 -20.21 -14.01
N ASN A 159 -2.30 -21.20 -13.20
CA ASN A 159 -1.62 -22.40 -13.69
C ASN A 159 -2.51 -23.27 -14.59
N GLN A 160 -3.77 -23.50 -14.21
CA GLN A 160 -4.65 -24.40 -14.96
C GLN A 160 -5.23 -23.73 -16.20
N MET A 161 -5.53 -22.43 -16.13
CA MET A 161 -6.09 -21.69 -17.27
C MET A 161 -5.00 -21.09 -18.17
N GLY A 162 -3.72 -21.17 -17.79
CA GLY A 162 -2.56 -20.76 -18.58
C GLY A 162 -2.37 -19.26 -18.72
N TYR A 163 -2.88 -18.47 -17.78
CA TYR A 163 -2.72 -17.02 -17.77
C TYR A 163 -1.60 -16.58 -16.81
N THR A 164 -0.99 -15.43 -17.09
CA THR A 164 -0.22 -14.67 -16.08
C THR A 164 -1.14 -13.73 -15.32
N ARG A 165 -0.69 -13.27 -14.15
CA ARG A 165 -1.46 -12.35 -13.30
C ARG A 165 -1.72 -11.01 -14.03
N GLU A 166 -0.70 -10.52 -14.73
CA GLU A 166 -0.73 -9.26 -15.49
C GLU A 166 -1.73 -9.30 -16.65
N GLU A 167 -2.01 -10.49 -17.20
CA GLU A 167 -2.96 -10.66 -18.29
C GLU A 167 -4.42 -10.65 -17.82
N VAL A 168 -4.68 -10.83 -16.54
CA VAL A 168 -6.05 -10.98 -16.01
C VAL A 168 -6.47 -9.86 -15.05
N ILE A 169 -5.57 -9.35 -14.22
CA ILE A 169 -5.92 -8.30 -13.25
C ILE A 169 -6.31 -7.00 -13.96
N GLY A 170 -7.39 -6.37 -13.49
CA GLY A 170 -7.94 -5.14 -14.07
C GLY A 170 -8.78 -5.36 -15.33
N ARG A 171 -8.81 -6.59 -15.88
CA ARG A 171 -9.65 -6.91 -17.06
C ARG A 171 -11.05 -7.36 -16.65
N LYS A 172 -11.97 -7.25 -17.59
CA LYS A 172 -13.35 -7.70 -17.36
C LYS A 172 -13.42 -9.23 -17.39
N CYS A 173 -14.15 -9.82 -16.44
CA CYS A 173 -14.25 -11.28 -16.31
C CYS A 173 -14.76 -11.98 -17.60
N TYR A 174 -15.68 -11.35 -18.32
CA TYR A 174 -16.21 -11.90 -19.57
C TYR A 174 -15.20 -11.86 -20.73
N GLU A 175 -14.26 -10.91 -20.74
CA GLU A 175 -13.18 -10.87 -21.72
C GLU A 175 -12.19 -12.01 -21.52
N VAL A 176 -11.84 -12.28 -20.26
CA VAL A 176 -10.87 -13.31 -19.90
C VAL A 176 -11.48 -14.70 -20.02
N PHE A 177 -12.68 -14.92 -19.42
CA PHE A 177 -13.24 -16.26 -19.26
C PHE A 177 -14.08 -16.73 -20.43
N GLN A 178 -14.66 -15.82 -21.19
CA GLN A 178 -15.57 -16.13 -22.29
C GLN A 178 -15.08 -15.59 -23.64
N LYS A 179 -13.96 -14.86 -23.65
CA LYS A 179 -13.45 -14.17 -24.85
C LYS A 179 -14.51 -13.26 -25.51
N LEU A 180 -15.39 -12.67 -24.70
CA LEU A 180 -16.47 -11.79 -25.15
C LEU A 180 -16.06 -10.32 -25.07
N TYR A 181 -16.59 -9.50 -25.98
CA TYR A 181 -16.42 -8.05 -25.97
C TYR A 181 -17.49 -7.30 -25.18
N SER A 182 -18.49 -8.01 -24.66
CA SER A 182 -19.59 -7.45 -23.88
C SER A 182 -19.98 -8.39 -22.74
N GLU A 183 -20.76 -7.88 -21.79
CA GLU A 183 -21.24 -8.65 -20.66
C GLU A 183 -21.99 -9.93 -21.06
N CYS A 184 -21.92 -10.95 -20.20
CA CYS A 184 -22.63 -12.22 -20.37
C CYS A 184 -24.14 -12.02 -20.18
N THR A 185 -24.82 -11.41 -21.15
CA THR A 185 -26.25 -11.06 -21.07
C THR A 185 -27.13 -11.96 -21.97
N SER A 186 -26.53 -12.93 -22.65
CA SER A 186 -27.32 -13.80 -23.55
C SER A 186 -28.07 -14.88 -22.78
N ASP A 187 -29.27 -15.24 -23.28
CA ASP A 187 -30.07 -16.37 -22.75
C ASP A 187 -29.31 -17.71 -22.75
N ARG A 188 -28.19 -17.78 -23.46
CA ARG A 188 -27.33 -18.96 -23.55
C ARG A 188 -26.31 -19.07 -22.43
N ILE A 189 -25.99 -17.97 -21.72
CA ILE A 189 -24.99 -17.94 -20.62
C ILE A 189 -25.71 -17.46 -19.38
N GLN A 190 -26.18 -18.39 -18.56
CA GLN A 190 -26.72 -18.07 -17.23
C GLN A 190 -25.57 -17.78 -16.27
N CYS A 191 -25.05 -16.57 -16.36
CA CYS A 191 -23.93 -16.12 -15.54
C CYS A 191 -24.35 -15.99 -14.06
N PRO A 192 -23.76 -16.76 -13.12
CA PRO A 192 -24.12 -16.69 -11.72
C PRO A 192 -23.77 -15.33 -11.08
N LEU A 193 -22.83 -14.59 -11.65
CA LEU A 193 -22.54 -13.23 -11.19
C LEU A 193 -23.76 -12.30 -11.38
N ASN A 194 -24.50 -12.41 -12.50
CA ASN A 194 -25.70 -11.61 -12.73
C ASN A 194 -26.77 -11.91 -11.69
N GLU A 195 -26.97 -13.18 -11.35
CA GLU A 195 -27.90 -13.60 -10.32
C GLU A 195 -27.48 -13.10 -8.93
N ALA A 196 -26.19 -13.20 -8.59
CA ALA A 196 -25.67 -12.69 -7.31
C ALA A 196 -25.80 -11.18 -7.18
N VAL A 197 -25.63 -10.41 -8.28
CA VAL A 197 -25.86 -8.96 -8.32
C VAL A 197 -27.32 -8.62 -7.98
N GLN A 198 -28.28 -9.33 -8.62
CA GLN A 198 -29.70 -9.04 -8.46
C GLN A 198 -30.25 -9.52 -7.10
N SER A 199 -29.92 -10.76 -6.72
CA SER A 199 -30.44 -11.38 -5.51
C SER A 199 -29.73 -10.94 -4.23
N ARG A 200 -28.49 -10.43 -4.34
CA ARG A 200 -27.57 -10.17 -3.22
C ARG A 200 -27.29 -11.42 -2.36
N LYS A 201 -27.46 -12.59 -2.95
CA LYS A 201 -27.24 -13.89 -2.31
C LYS A 201 -26.23 -14.69 -3.13
N PRO A 202 -25.59 -15.70 -2.52
CA PRO A 202 -24.77 -16.64 -3.27
C PRO A 202 -25.57 -17.30 -4.41
N SER A 203 -24.90 -17.50 -5.54
CA SER A 203 -25.44 -18.19 -6.73
C SER A 203 -24.46 -19.22 -7.24
N GLN A 204 -24.93 -20.19 -8.02
CA GLN A 204 -24.09 -21.26 -8.55
C GLN A 204 -24.62 -21.69 -9.92
N ASN A 205 -23.70 -21.94 -10.86
CA ASN A 205 -24.01 -22.57 -12.14
C ASN A 205 -22.77 -23.23 -12.73
N VAL A 206 -22.97 -24.19 -13.63
CA VAL A 206 -21.89 -24.75 -14.44
C VAL A 206 -21.78 -23.95 -15.73
N LEU A 207 -20.59 -23.44 -16.01
CA LEU A 207 -20.28 -22.63 -17.17
C LEU A 207 -19.19 -23.28 -18.03
N THR A 208 -19.20 -23.00 -19.33
CA THR A 208 -18.03 -23.24 -20.17
C THR A 208 -17.09 -22.03 -20.07
N ARG A 209 -15.81 -22.27 -19.87
CA ARG A 209 -14.75 -21.27 -19.93
C ARG A 209 -13.71 -21.65 -20.96
N ILE A 210 -13.03 -20.64 -21.47
CA ILE A 210 -11.97 -20.78 -22.47
C ILE A 210 -10.65 -20.40 -21.81
N ASP A 211 -9.66 -21.30 -21.84
CA ASP A 211 -8.31 -21.02 -21.33
C ASP A 211 -7.51 -20.12 -22.28
N HIS A 212 -6.28 -19.77 -21.90
CA HIS A 212 -5.39 -18.98 -22.73
C HIS A 212 -5.11 -19.64 -24.10
N GLY A 213 -5.04 -20.96 -24.13
CA GLY A 213 -4.83 -21.77 -25.35
C GLY A 213 -6.10 -22.11 -26.14
N ASP A 214 -7.21 -21.39 -25.92
CA ASP A 214 -8.51 -21.57 -26.57
C ASP A 214 -9.18 -22.94 -26.34
N ARG A 215 -8.80 -23.68 -25.30
CA ARG A 215 -9.47 -24.92 -24.89
C ARG A 215 -10.67 -24.63 -24.02
N GLN A 216 -11.72 -25.43 -24.18
CA GLN A 216 -12.93 -25.31 -23.38
C GLN A 216 -12.85 -26.19 -22.13
N HIS A 217 -13.26 -25.62 -21.00
CA HIS A 217 -13.38 -26.26 -19.70
C HIS A 217 -14.80 -26.11 -19.18
N TYR A 218 -15.32 -27.16 -18.53
CA TYR A 218 -16.58 -27.07 -17.79
C TYR A 218 -16.30 -26.75 -16.34
N ILE A 219 -16.75 -25.59 -15.89
CA ILE A 219 -16.40 -25.06 -14.57
C ILE A 219 -17.68 -24.93 -13.73
N ASP A 220 -17.73 -25.59 -12.59
CA ASP A 220 -18.74 -25.33 -11.55
C ASP A 220 -18.36 -24.05 -10.80
N VAL A 221 -19.18 -23.01 -10.95
CA VAL A 221 -18.91 -21.66 -10.48
C VAL A 221 -19.87 -21.29 -9.37
N LYS A 222 -19.33 -20.92 -8.20
CA LYS A 222 -20.08 -20.37 -7.07
C LYS A 222 -19.64 -18.93 -6.83
N ILE A 223 -20.60 -18.01 -6.73
CA ILE A 223 -20.36 -16.58 -6.50
C ILE A 223 -20.93 -16.19 -5.14
N PHE A 224 -20.11 -15.51 -4.34
CA PHE A 224 -20.46 -14.99 -3.02
C PHE A 224 -20.33 -13.46 -3.04
N PRO A 225 -21.45 -12.70 -2.89
CA PRO A 225 -21.37 -11.25 -2.76
C PRO A 225 -20.80 -10.88 -1.38
N VAL A 226 -19.85 -9.95 -1.34
CA VAL A 226 -19.31 -9.34 -0.11
C VAL A 226 -20.00 -8.00 0.08
N LEU A 227 -20.71 -7.87 1.19
CA LEU A 227 -21.46 -6.67 1.54
C LEU A 227 -20.67 -5.80 2.52
N GLU A 228 -20.72 -4.49 2.31
CA GLU A 228 -20.27 -3.50 3.27
C GLU A 228 -21.31 -3.29 4.39
N LYS A 229 -20.94 -2.53 5.41
CA LYS A 229 -21.82 -2.23 6.55
C LYS A 229 -23.10 -1.48 6.15
N ASP A 230 -23.09 -0.73 5.07
CA ASP A 230 -24.24 -0.02 4.49
C ASP A 230 -25.11 -0.90 3.58
N GLY A 231 -24.76 -2.16 3.41
CA GLY A 231 -25.49 -3.14 2.59
C GLY A 231 -25.16 -3.07 1.09
N LYS A 232 -24.22 -2.23 0.66
CA LYS A 232 -23.73 -2.24 -0.72
C LYS A 232 -22.80 -3.42 -0.96
N ILE A 233 -22.80 -3.93 -2.18
CA ILE A 233 -21.85 -4.95 -2.61
C ILE A 233 -20.51 -4.26 -2.91
N SER A 234 -19.45 -4.63 -2.20
CA SER A 234 -18.10 -4.12 -2.45
C SER A 234 -17.36 -4.95 -3.50
N LYS A 235 -17.59 -6.25 -3.50
CA LYS A 235 -16.95 -7.21 -4.41
C LYS A 235 -17.68 -8.55 -4.41
N PHE A 236 -17.29 -9.42 -5.32
CA PHE A 236 -17.74 -10.81 -5.38
C PHE A 236 -16.53 -11.73 -5.22
N ILE A 237 -16.70 -12.82 -4.48
CA ILE A 237 -15.73 -13.90 -4.42
C ILE A 237 -16.30 -15.06 -5.23
N GLU A 238 -15.59 -15.46 -6.25
CA GLU A 238 -15.87 -16.66 -7.01
C GLU A 238 -15.00 -17.79 -6.49
N VAL A 239 -15.64 -18.92 -6.22
CA VAL A 239 -14.97 -20.22 -5.99
C VAL A 239 -15.44 -21.15 -7.08
N SER A 240 -14.51 -21.68 -7.86
CA SER A 240 -14.88 -22.50 -9.01
C SER A 240 -13.92 -23.67 -9.24
N ARG A 241 -14.43 -24.74 -9.85
CA ARG A 241 -13.71 -25.99 -10.08
C ARG A 241 -13.96 -26.52 -11.48
N ASP A 242 -12.92 -27.03 -12.11
CA ASP A 242 -13.02 -27.81 -13.37
C ASP A 242 -13.68 -29.17 -13.08
N VAL A 243 -14.68 -29.59 -13.87
CA VAL A 243 -15.53 -30.78 -13.65
C VAL A 243 -15.65 -31.65 -14.90
#